data_305242cd94fd407b3f201791ed0c765c
#
_entry.id   305242cd94fd407b3f201791ed0c765c
#
_cell.length_a   1.000
_cell.length_b   1.000
_cell.length_c   1.000
_cell.angle_alpha   90.00
_cell.angle_beta   90.00
_cell.angle_gamma   90.00
#
_symmetry.space_group_name_H-M   'P 1'
#
loop_
_entity.id
_entity.type
_entity.pdbx_description
1 polymer ?
#
loop_
_entity_poly.entity_id
_entity_poly.type
_entity_poly.pdbx_seq_one_letter_code
_entity_poly.pdbx_strand_id
1 'polypeptide(L)'
;MSTDALSDVLSAVQLSGSVFFDVTAKSPWVAEAPPAAQVADDVMPGAQHVIEYHVVTRGACWISLVGDVAFEPVRLEEGDIAVIPHGDPHVVSSAPGMRAEPNLAVHRRPEDVNALPFAIQTGGDGPSDTRIICGFFSCDARPFNPLLDALPRFMRFSRDASPGSHSLLDQFIRFATAETGNKRAGSQSILNRLSELMFVEVIRFHMDQLANSNTGWLAGLRDPLVGRVLTLLHERPAHAWTLEQLASDAAASRSALAERFTQIVGCPPIQYLTQWRMQIAAKRLADPGVKIATIAHEVGYESEAAFSRAFKKFVGRSPGQWRADRSSRISRFSPPSLRSL
;
A
#
# COMPACT_ATOMS: atom_id res chain seq x y z
N MET A 1 -13.96 11.47 -19.03
CA MET A 1 -13.41 10.16 -18.64
C MET A 1 -13.77 9.97 -17.19
N SER A 2 -14.54 8.94 -16.86
CA SER A 2 -14.87 8.62 -15.46
C SER A 2 -13.56 8.24 -14.77
N THR A 3 -13.19 8.97 -13.72
CA THR A 3 -12.07 8.62 -12.86
C THR A 3 -12.45 7.41 -12.01
N ASP A 4 -11.53 6.47 -11.88
CA ASP A 4 -11.68 5.30 -11.02
C ASP A 4 -11.20 5.65 -9.62
N ALA A 5 -12.08 5.56 -8.61
CA ALA A 5 -11.77 5.93 -7.22
C ALA A 5 -10.57 5.15 -6.64
N LEU A 6 -10.34 3.90 -7.07
CA LEU A 6 -9.14 3.15 -6.67
C LEU A 6 -7.87 3.79 -7.20
N SER A 7 -7.85 4.18 -8.48
CA SER A 7 -6.72 4.88 -9.11
C SER A 7 -6.46 6.22 -8.45
N ASP A 8 -7.51 6.98 -8.09
CA ASP A 8 -7.37 8.24 -7.39
C ASP A 8 -6.74 8.07 -5.99
N VAL A 9 -7.18 7.05 -5.23
CA VAL A 9 -6.60 6.76 -3.92
C VAL A 9 -5.14 6.32 -4.05
N LEU A 10 -4.82 5.37 -4.92
CA LEU A 10 -3.44 4.92 -5.16
C LEU A 10 -2.52 6.09 -5.51
N SER A 11 -3.00 7.01 -6.36
CA SER A 11 -2.27 8.25 -6.67
C SER A 11 -2.14 9.18 -5.47
N ALA A 12 -3.20 9.36 -4.68
CA ALA A 12 -3.21 10.29 -3.55
C ALA A 12 -2.34 9.83 -2.38
N VAL A 13 -2.25 8.51 -2.16
CA VAL A 13 -1.42 7.94 -1.08
C VAL A 13 0.03 7.72 -1.49
N GLN A 14 0.41 8.10 -2.70
CA GLN A 14 1.79 8.03 -3.22
C GLN A 14 2.40 6.63 -3.06
N LEU A 15 1.68 5.61 -3.53
CA LEU A 15 2.18 4.24 -3.53
C LEU A 15 3.50 4.18 -4.31
N SER A 16 4.52 3.59 -3.71
CA SER A 16 5.81 3.29 -4.35
C SER A 16 6.28 1.90 -3.92
N GLY A 17 6.79 1.12 -4.87
CA GLY A 17 7.25 -0.23 -4.64
C GLY A 17 8.76 -0.39 -4.72
N SER A 18 9.29 -1.39 -4.04
CA SER A 18 10.69 -1.80 -4.12
C SER A 18 10.82 -3.31 -3.99
N VAL A 19 11.60 -3.94 -4.87
CA VAL A 19 12.10 -5.30 -4.65
C VAL A 19 13.40 -5.21 -3.86
N PHE A 20 13.46 -5.86 -2.70
CA PHE A 20 14.55 -5.69 -1.76
C PHE A 20 15.43 -6.94 -1.61
N PHE A 21 14.83 -8.13 -1.57
CA PHE A 21 15.53 -9.40 -1.43
C PHE A 21 15.20 -10.39 -2.54
N ASP A 22 16.22 -11.14 -2.96
CA ASP A 22 16.13 -12.37 -3.75
C ASP A 22 16.71 -13.50 -2.91
N VAL A 23 15.85 -14.24 -2.24
CA VAL A 23 16.20 -15.25 -1.24
C VAL A 23 16.21 -16.62 -1.89
N THR A 24 17.33 -17.32 -1.78
CA THR A 24 17.44 -18.75 -2.10
C THR A 24 17.66 -19.52 -0.81
N ALA A 25 16.76 -20.43 -0.49
CA ALA A 25 16.76 -21.13 0.77
C ALA A 25 16.94 -22.66 0.60
N LYS A 26 17.62 -23.26 1.58
CA LYS A 26 17.87 -24.71 1.69
C LYS A 26 17.26 -25.23 2.98
N SER A 27 16.38 -26.21 2.89
CA SER A 27 15.73 -26.77 4.09
C SER A 27 16.74 -27.44 5.04
N PRO A 28 16.58 -27.33 6.37
CA PRO A 28 15.59 -26.48 7.08
C PRO A 28 16.05 -25.02 7.14
N TRP A 29 15.07 -24.09 7.02
CA TRP A 29 15.34 -22.66 7.14
C TRP A 29 14.16 -21.92 7.76
N VAL A 30 14.46 -20.76 8.35
CA VAL A 30 13.48 -19.83 8.91
C VAL A 30 14.03 -18.41 8.85
N ALA A 31 13.15 -17.47 8.50
CA ALA A 31 13.38 -16.03 8.60
C ALA A 31 12.20 -15.38 9.31
N GLU A 32 12.49 -14.57 10.31
CA GLU A 32 11.49 -13.79 11.03
C GLU A 32 11.68 -12.31 10.71
N ALA A 33 10.64 -11.70 10.14
CA ALA A 33 10.60 -10.28 9.83
C ALA A 33 10.17 -9.50 11.09
N PRO A 34 10.86 -8.40 11.43
CA PRO A 34 10.42 -7.50 12.49
C PRO A 34 9.16 -6.75 12.07
N PRO A 35 8.46 -6.04 13.01
CA PRO A 35 7.48 -5.05 12.60
C PRO A 35 8.07 -4.07 11.58
N ALA A 36 7.40 -3.86 10.44
CA ALA A 36 7.93 -3.02 9.35
C ALA A 36 8.29 -1.59 9.80
N ALA A 37 7.60 -1.07 10.82
CA ALA A 37 7.91 0.23 11.40
C ALA A 37 9.33 0.34 11.98
N GLN A 38 9.96 -0.78 12.37
CA GLN A 38 11.33 -0.80 12.90
C GLN A 38 12.40 -0.67 11.81
N VAL A 39 12.07 -1.04 10.59
CA VAL A 39 13.00 -1.05 9.44
C VAL A 39 12.57 -0.08 8.33
N ALA A 40 11.48 0.65 8.53
CA ALA A 40 10.88 1.51 7.51
C ALA A 40 11.87 2.53 6.93
N ASP A 41 12.64 3.20 7.77
CA ASP A 41 13.63 4.19 7.34
C ASP A 41 14.81 3.57 6.57
N ASP A 42 15.12 2.30 6.84
CA ASP A 42 16.16 1.56 6.12
C ASP A 42 15.67 1.06 4.75
N VAL A 43 14.47 0.48 4.68
CA VAL A 43 13.96 -0.14 3.44
C VAL A 43 13.27 0.85 2.51
N MET A 44 12.50 1.81 3.06
CA MET A 44 11.73 2.82 2.32
C MET A 44 11.88 4.20 2.98
N PRO A 45 13.04 4.87 2.83
CA PRO A 45 13.35 6.12 3.49
C PRO A 45 12.28 7.19 3.32
N GLY A 46 11.82 7.77 4.43
CA GLY A 46 10.79 8.81 4.43
C GLY A 46 9.35 8.32 4.30
N ALA A 47 9.12 7.00 4.19
CA ALA A 47 7.78 6.40 4.17
C ALA A 47 7.01 6.73 5.46
N GLN A 48 5.69 6.93 5.33
CA GLN A 48 4.81 7.02 6.50
C GLN A 48 4.35 5.64 6.96
N HIS A 49 4.20 4.73 6.01
CA HIS A 49 3.79 3.35 6.24
C HIS A 49 4.49 2.43 5.24
N VAL A 50 4.81 1.22 5.70
CA VAL A 50 5.46 0.19 4.88
C VAL A 50 4.61 -1.07 4.90
N ILE A 51 4.32 -1.58 3.71
CA ILE A 51 3.64 -2.84 3.43
C ILE A 51 4.71 -3.83 2.99
N GLU A 52 4.71 -5.05 3.49
CA GLU A 52 5.64 -6.10 3.06
C GLU A 52 4.99 -7.08 2.11
N TYR A 53 5.79 -7.66 1.20
CA TYR A 53 5.31 -8.73 0.33
C TYR A 53 6.38 -9.78 0.05
N HIS A 54 5.91 -11.01 -0.22
CA HIS A 54 6.72 -12.16 -0.60
C HIS A 54 6.11 -12.84 -1.82
N VAL A 55 6.94 -13.17 -2.79
CA VAL A 55 6.57 -13.88 -4.01
C VAL A 55 7.35 -15.18 -4.08
N VAL A 56 6.70 -16.32 -4.01
CA VAL A 56 7.35 -17.62 -4.16
C VAL A 56 7.60 -17.88 -5.64
N THR A 57 8.85 -17.81 -6.07
CA THR A 57 9.24 -17.99 -7.48
C THR A 57 9.68 -19.42 -7.80
N ARG A 58 9.94 -20.24 -6.77
CA ARG A 58 10.23 -21.67 -6.87
C ARG A 58 9.99 -22.38 -5.55
N GLY A 59 9.44 -23.58 -5.59
CA GLY A 59 9.20 -24.42 -4.42
C GLY A 59 8.02 -23.99 -3.56
N ALA A 60 8.14 -24.17 -2.26
CA ALA A 60 7.10 -23.83 -1.30
C ALA A 60 7.69 -23.36 0.04
N CYS A 61 6.90 -22.60 0.79
CA CYS A 61 7.25 -22.20 2.17
C CYS A 61 5.97 -22.04 3.01
N TRP A 62 6.15 -21.77 4.28
CA TRP A 62 5.08 -21.43 5.21
C TRP A 62 5.23 -20.00 5.69
N ILE A 63 4.10 -19.31 5.85
CA ILE A 63 4.06 -17.98 6.44
C ILE A 63 3.11 -17.95 7.64
N SER A 64 3.47 -17.24 8.71
CA SER A 64 2.62 -17.01 9.88
C SER A 64 2.85 -15.62 10.47
N LEU A 65 1.80 -15.01 11.03
CA LEU A 65 1.92 -13.74 11.75
C LEU A 65 2.43 -13.99 13.18
N VAL A 66 3.33 -13.15 13.65
CA VAL A 66 3.86 -13.23 15.01
C VAL A 66 2.91 -12.53 15.97
N GLY A 67 2.66 -13.19 17.13
CA GLY A 67 1.80 -12.64 18.18
C GLY A 67 0.29 -12.80 17.94
N ASP A 68 -0.11 -13.44 16.85
CA ASP A 68 -1.50 -13.77 16.56
C ASP A 68 -1.71 -15.30 16.71
N VAL A 69 -2.23 -15.71 17.86
CA VAL A 69 -2.43 -17.14 18.17
C VAL A 69 -3.56 -17.76 17.34
N ALA A 70 -4.45 -16.93 16.79
CA ALA A 70 -5.56 -17.38 15.95
C ALA A 70 -5.17 -17.51 14.46
N PHE A 71 -4.00 -16.97 14.08
CA PHE A 71 -3.53 -17.08 12.72
C PHE A 71 -2.86 -18.44 12.49
N GLU A 72 -3.50 -19.29 11.72
CA GLU A 72 -2.92 -20.57 11.31
C GLU A 72 -1.84 -20.35 10.24
N PRO A 73 -0.69 -21.05 10.32
CA PRO A 73 0.34 -20.99 9.29
C PRO A 73 -0.22 -21.33 7.91
N VAL A 74 0.06 -20.47 6.93
CA VAL A 74 -0.39 -20.64 5.56
C VAL A 74 0.75 -21.18 4.70
N ARG A 75 0.51 -22.26 3.95
CA ARG A 75 1.45 -22.76 2.97
C ARG A 75 1.34 -21.95 1.68
N LEU A 76 2.47 -21.45 1.21
CA LEU A 76 2.63 -20.75 -0.06
C LEU A 76 3.36 -21.66 -1.04
N GLU A 77 2.88 -21.71 -2.27
CA GLU A 77 3.44 -22.51 -3.36
C GLU A 77 3.99 -21.62 -4.47
N GLU A 78 4.71 -22.19 -5.42
CA GLU A 78 5.25 -21.47 -6.56
C GLU A 78 4.16 -20.70 -7.31
N GLY A 79 4.35 -19.40 -7.47
CA GLY A 79 3.38 -18.49 -8.05
C GLY A 79 2.49 -17.77 -7.03
N ASP A 80 2.55 -18.13 -5.74
CA ASP A 80 1.79 -17.45 -4.70
C ASP A 80 2.47 -16.13 -4.31
N ILE A 81 1.62 -15.15 -3.97
CA ILE A 81 2.03 -13.85 -3.43
C ILE A 81 1.38 -13.69 -2.07
N ALA A 82 2.17 -13.37 -1.05
CA ALA A 82 1.72 -12.97 0.26
C ALA A 82 1.97 -11.48 0.45
N VAL A 83 1.00 -10.75 1.00
CA VAL A 83 1.12 -9.33 1.34
C VAL A 83 0.71 -9.15 2.79
N ILE A 84 1.47 -8.35 3.52
CA ILE A 84 1.26 -7.98 4.91
C ILE A 84 1.02 -6.45 4.96
N PRO A 85 -0.24 -5.99 4.74
CA PRO A 85 -0.55 -4.59 4.53
C PRO A 85 -0.20 -3.68 5.69
N HIS A 86 -0.27 -4.17 6.92
CA HIS A 86 -0.04 -3.36 8.11
C HIS A 86 1.39 -3.47 8.65
N GLY A 87 2.28 -4.20 7.94
CA GLY A 87 3.65 -4.39 8.35
C GLY A 87 3.78 -5.19 9.66
N ASP A 88 2.85 -6.12 9.88
CA ASP A 88 2.89 -7.01 11.04
C ASP A 88 4.14 -7.90 11.01
N PRO A 89 4.76 -8.16 12.17
CA PRO A 89 5.86 -9.10 12.25
C PRO A 89 5.38 -10.50 11.85
N HIS A 90 6.20 -11.20 11.05
CA HIS A 90 5.82 -12.49 10.51
C HIS A 90 7.02 -13.40 10.31
N VAL A 91 6.76 -14.69 10.15
CA VAL A 91 7.76 -15.72 9.90
C VAL A 91 7.54 -16.32 8.54
N VAL A 92 8.62 -16.49 7.77
CA VAL A 92 8.66 -17.31 6.56
C VAL A 92 9.63 -18.46 6.78
N SER A 93 9.22 -19.71 6.50
CA SER A 93 9.98 -20.88 6.91
C SER A 93 9.71 -22.11 6.03
N SER A 94 10.60 -23.10 6.12
CA SER A 94 10.46 -24.39 5.43
C SER A 94 9.41 -25.31 6.06
N ALA A 95 9.04 -25.08 7.35
CA ALA A 95 8.03 -25.87 8.07
C ALA A 95 7.24 -24.97 9.02
N PRO A 96 5.96 -25.29 9.34
CA PRO A 96 5.17 -24.49 10.25
C PRO A 96 5.73 -24.54 11.68
N GLY A 97 5.50 -23.47 12.45
CA GLY A 97 5.89 -23.39 13.86
C GLY A 97 7.37 -23.07 14.12
N MET A 98 8.17 -22.89 13.07
CA MET A 98 9.56 -22.45 13.23
C MET A 98 9.62 -20.97 13.68
N ARG A 99 10.66 -20.61 14.45
CA ARG A 99 10.91 -19.24 14.93
C ARG A 99 12.40 -18.90 14.82
N ALA A 100 12.68 -17.61 14.64
CA ALA A 100 14.02 -17.06 14.66
C ALA A 100 14.01 -15.69 15.35
N GLU A 101 15.18 -15.15 15.65
CA GLU A 101 15.30 -13.75 16.04
C GLU A 101 15.35 -12.86 14.79
N PRO A 102 14.56 -11.76 14.73
CA PRO A 102 14.61 -10.84 13.59
C PRO A 102 16.00 -10.21 13.44
N ASN A 103 16.56 -10.30 12.25
CA ASN A 103 17.83 -9.67 11.94
C ASN A 103 17.64 -8.30 11.26
N LEU A 104 17.67 -7.23 12.05
CA LEU A 104 17.50 -5.86 11.55
C LEU A 104 18.62 -5.43 10.58
N ALA A 105 19.83 -5.99 10.74
CA ALA A 105 20.97 -5.58 9.94
C ALA A 105 20.83 -5.91 8.45
N VAL A 106 20.09 -6.97 8.09
CA VAL A 106 19.86 -7.34 6.68
C VAL A 106 18.98 -6.31 5.95
N HIS A 107 18.18 -5.51 6.68
CA HIS A 107 17.30 -4.50 6.11
C HIS A 107 18.02 -3.17 5.80
N ARG A 108 19.26 -2.99 6.25
CA ARG A 108 19.99 -1.75 5.98
C ARG A 108 20.24 -1.59 4.49
N ARG A 109 19.77 -0.47 3.95
CA ARG A 109 19.97 -0.15 2.54
C ARG A 109 21.46 0.08 2.26
N PRO A 110 22.01 -0.48 1.17
CA PRO A 110 23.39 -0.20 0.79
C PRO A 110 23.55 1.23 0.33
N GLU A 111 24.75 1.78 0.44
CA GLU A 111 25.08 3.10 -0.12
C GLU A 111 24.87 3.11 -1.65
N ASP A 112 25.20 2.01 -2.32
CA ASP A 112 24.87 1.81 -3.73
C ASP A 112 23.47 1.18 -3.88
N VAL A 113 22.47 2.00 -4.22
CA VAL A 113 21.11 1.55 -4.49
C VAL A 113 20.99 0.57 -5.67
N ASN A 114 21.99 0.52 -6.55
CA ASN A 114 22.02 -0.46 -7.64
C ASN A 114 22.37 -1.88 -7.14
N ALA A 115 22.79 -2.03 -5.89
CA ALA A 115 23.03 -3.34 -5.27
C ALA A 115 21.72 -4.09 -4.98
N LEU A 116 20.55 -3.43 -4.99
CA LEU A 116 19.27 -4.10 -4.83
C LEU A 116 18.86 -4.90 -6.08
N PRO A 117 18.09 -5.99 -5.94
CA PRO A 117 17.80 -6.69 -4.69
C PRO A 117 19.03 -7.42 -4.14
N PHE A 118 19.07 -7.58 -2.81
CA PHE A 118 20.09 -8.39 -2.17
C PHE A 118 19.87 -9.87 -2.47
N ALA A 119 20.86 -10.55 -3.01
CA ALA A 119 20.86 -12.00 -3.08
C ALA A 119 21.21 -12.58 -1.71
N ILE A 120 20.27 -13.28 -1.08
CA ILE A 120 20.43 -13.94 0.21
C ILE A 120 20.42 -15.46 -0.01
N GLN A 121 21.41 -16.15 0.55
CA GLN A 121 21.38 -17.59 0.70
C GLN A 121 21.22 -17.92 2.18
N THR A 122 20.25 -18.76 2.51
CA THR A 122 19.94 -19.13 3.89
C THR A 122 19.60 -20.62 4.00
N GLY A 123 19.66 -21.14 5.23
CA GLY A 123 19.24 -22.49 5.57
C GLY A 123 20.38 -23.46 5.79
N GLY A 124 20.03 -24.76 5.80
CA GLY A 124 20.91 -25.88 6.11
C GLY A 124 21.72 -26.39 4.92
N ASP A 125 22.14 -27.66 5.01
CA ASP A 125 22.96 -28.33 3.99
C ASP A 125 22.11 -29.07 2.94
N GLY A 126 20.78 -28.96 3.01
CA GLY A 126 19.84 -29.58 2.08
C GLY A 126 19.92 -28.98 0.67
N PRO A 127 19.11 -29.51 -0.27
CA PRO A 127 18.99 -28.92 -1.60
C PRO A 127 18.41 -27.51 -1.52
N SER A 128 18.78 -26.66 -2.48
CA SER A 128 18.14 -25.36 -2.68
C SER A 128 16.78 -25.59 -3.31
N ASP A 129 15.74 -25.64 -2.47
CA ASP A 129 14.39 -26.05 -2.84
C ASP A 129 13.40 -24.89 -2.92
N THR A 130 13.73 -23.73 -2.31
CA THR A 130 12.84 -22.58 -2.28
C THR A 130 13.56 -21.30 -2.77
N ARG A 131 12.87 -20.51 -3.60
CA ARG A 131 13.27 -19.15 -3.96
C ARG A 131 12.12 -18.17 -3.78
N ILE A 132 12.40 -17.06 -3.09
CA ILE A 132 11.41 -16.05 -2.75
C ILE A 132 11.95 -14.66 -3.10
N ILE A 133 11.16 -13.85 -3.82
CA ILE A 133 11.42 -12.44 -3.98
C ILE A 133 10.61 -11.70 -2.93
N CYS A 134 11.28 -10.89 -2.11
CA CYS A 134 10.65 -10.08 -1.08
C CYS A 134 10.85 -8.60 -1.36
N GLY A 135 9.88 -7.79 -0.97
CA GLY A 135 9.98 -6.36 -1.14
C GLY A 135 9.00 -5.59 -0.28
N PHE A 136 8.98 -4.30 -0.52
CA PHE A 136 8.21 -3.36 0.29
C PHE A 136 7.45 -2.40 -0.62
N PHE A 137 6.28 -1.97 -0.13
CA PHE A 137 5.61 -0.78 -0.65
C PHE A 137 5.61 0.28 0.44
N SER A 138 5.76 1.52 0.05
CA SER A 138 5.48 2.67 0.90
C SER A 138 4.19 3.33 0.47
N CYS A 139 3.46 3.86 1.43
CA CYS A 139 2.33 4.73 1.15
C CYS A 139 2.14 5.77 2.26
N ASP A 140 1.39 6.83 1.95
CA ASP A 140 0.94 7.77 2.96
C ASP A 140 -0.23 7.16 3.73
N ALA A 141 -0.03 6.85 5.01
CA ALA A 141 -1.11 6.38 5.89
C ALA A 141 -1.95 7.54 6.43
N ARG A 142 -1.42 8.76 6.44
CA ARG A 142 -2.08 9.96 6.97
C ARG A 142 -2.09 11.08 5.95
N PRO A 143 -3.09 11.96 6.02
CA PRO A 143 -4.14 12.04 7.04
C PRO A 143 -5.28 11.04 6.85
N PHE A 144 -5.44 10.44 5.65
CA PHE A 144 -6.52 9.51 5.35
C PHE A 144 -6.12 8.55 4.24
N ASN A 145 -6.19 7.24 4.48
CA ASN A 145 -5.91 6.20 3.50
C ASN A 145 -7.00 5.11 3.55
N PRO A 146 -8.11 5.28 2.83
CA PRO A 146 -9.24 4.34 2.89
C PRO A 146 -8.88 2.95 2.32
N LEU A 147 -7.88 2.86 1.44
CA LEU A 147 -7.38 1.58 0.95
C LEU A 147 -6.70 0.81 2.07
N LEU A 148 -5.71 1.42 2.74
CA LEU A 148 -4.98 0.75 3.81
C LEU A 148 -5.90 0.32 4.95
N ASP A 149 -6.85 1.19 5.35
CA ASP A 149 -7.82 0.90 6.41
C ASP A 149 -8.77 -0.26 6.06
N ALA A 150 -8.97 -0.54 4.76
CA ALA A 150 -9.84 -1.62 4.28
C ALA A 150 -9.10 -2.95 4.05
N LEU A 151 -7.77 -2.99 4.11
CA LEU A 151 -7.01 -4.20 3.89
C LEU A 151 -6.95 -5.07 5.15
N PRO A 152 -7.02 -6.41 5.01
CA PRO A 152 -6.80 -7.33 6.13
C PRO A 152 -5.32 -7.35 6.54
N ARG A 153 -5.03 -7.92 7.71
CA ARG A 153 -3.64 -8.06 8.19
C ARG A 153 -2.76 -8.93 7.29
N PHE A 154 -3.37 -9.86 6.58
CA PHE A 154 -2.71 -10.80 5.67
C PHE A 154 -3.55 -11.00 4.41
N MET A 155 -2.89 -11.01 3.25
CA MET A 155 -3.51 -11.33 1.98
C MET A 155 -2.67 -12.39 1.27
N ARG A 156 -3.33 -13.39 0.71
CA ARG A 156 -2.72 -14.37 -0.19
C ARG A 156 -3.37 -14.27 -1.56
N PHE A 157 -2.55 -14.09 -2.57
CA PHE A 157 -2.92 -14.41 -3.93
C PHE A 157 -2.41 -15.81 -4.24
N SER A 158 -3.32 -16.71 -4.66
CA SER A 158 -2.96 -18.05 -5.11
C SER A 158 -3.25 -18.18 -6.59
N ARG A 159 -2.28 -18.74 -7.31
CA ARG A 159 -2.37 -18.98 -8.75
C ARG A 159 -3.59 -19.84 -9.12
N ASP A 160 -3.96 -20.80 -8.28
CA ASP A 160 -5.04 -21.75 -8.56
C ASP A 160 -6.45 -21.19 -8.33
N ALA A 161 -6.55 -20.03 -7.66
CA ALA A 161 -7.84 -19.49 -7.22
C ALA A 161 -8.64 -18.74 -8.31
N SER A 162 -8.07 -18.44 -9.48
CA SER A 162 -8.79 -17.68 -10.53
C SER A 162 -8.28 -17.98 -11.94
N PRO A 163 -9.01 -18.78 -12.75
CA PRO A 163 -8.71 -18.92 -14.17
C PRO A 163 -8.92 -17.59 -14.91
N GLY A 164 -7.86 -16.98 -15.44
CA GLY A 164 -7.94 -15.79 -16.30
C GLY A 164 -7.15 -14.55 -15.83
N SER A 165 -6.96 -14.32 -14.53
CA SER A 165 -6.10 -13.22 -14.04
C SER A 165 -4.62 -13.59 -13.94
N HIS A 166 -4.28 -14.85 -14.22
CA HIS A 166 -2.93 -15.40 -14.08
C HIS A 166 -1.88 -14.76 -15.00
N SER A 167 -2.28 -14.24 -16.15
CA SER A 167 -1.31 -13.83 -17.16
C SER A 167 -0.44 -12.65 -16.71
N LEU A 168 -0.99 -11.67 -15.99
CA LEU A 168 -0.24 -10.50 -15.53
C LEU A 168 0.67 -10.80 -14.35
N LEU A 169 0.17 -11.51 -13.34
CA LEU A 169 0.99 -11.87 -12.17
C LEU A 169 2.05 -12.92 -12.52
N ASP A 170 1.74 -13.88 -13.40
CA ASP A 170 2.73 -14.81 -13.96
C ASP A 170 3.81 -14.08 -14.76
N GLN A 171 3.42 -13.06 -15.54
CA GLN A 171 4.38 -12.22 -16.26
C GLN A 171 5.24 -11.41 -15.29
N PHE A 172 4.62 -10.81 -14.24
CA PHE A 172 5.36 -10.14 -13.19
C PHE A 172 6.44 -11.05 -12.59
N ILE A 173 6.08 -12.26 -12.15
CA ILE A 173 6.99 -13.22 -11.54
C ILE A 173 8.15 -13.56 -12.51
N ARG A 174 7.85 -13.84 -13.77
CA ARG A 174 8.86 -14.10 -14.79
C ARG A 174 9.80 -12.93 -15.01
N PHE A 175 9.27 -11.72 -15.17
CA PHE A 175 10.07 -10.51 -15.37
C PHE A 175 10.91 -10.19 -14.12
N ALA A 176 10.32 -10.26 -12.93
CA ALA A 176 11.05 -10.02 -11.69
C ALA A 176 12.19 -11.03 -11.50
N THR A 177 11.93 -12.31 -11.76
CA THR A 177 12.96 -13.37 -11.69
C THR A 177 14.08 -13.14 -12.71
N ALA A 178 13.76 -12.74 -13.94
CA ALA A 178 14.76 -12.46 -14.97
C ALA A 178 15.62 -11.23 -14.64
N GLU A 179 15.00 -10.15 -14.15
CA GLU A 179 15.71 -8.90 -13.78
C GLU A 179 16.56 -9.08 -12.50
N THR A 180 16.09 -9.86 -11.51
CA THR A 180 16.90 -10.17 -10.32
C THR A 180 18.09 -11.05 -10.65
N GLY A 181 17.93 -11.99 -11.60
CA GLY A 181 19.00 -12.91 -12.01
C GLY A 181 20.02 -12.29 -12.96
N ASN A 182 19.70 -11.21 -13.66
CA ASN A 182 20.57 -10.57 -14.67
C ASN A 182 20.50 -9.06 -14.59
N LYS A 183 21.11 -8.49 -13.55
CA LYS A 183 21.09 -7.04 -13.27
C LYS A 183 21.66 -6.23 -14.44
N ARG A 184 20.84 -5.35 -14.99
CA ARG A 184 21.19 -4.42 -16.07
C ARG A 184 20.93 -2.99 -15.62
N ALA A 185 21.46 -2.02 -16.37
CA ALA A 185 21.13 -0.62 -16.13
C ALA A 185 19.58 -0.42 -16.21
N GLY A 186 18.99 0.18 -15.18
CA GLY A 186 17.55 0.38 -15.07
C GLY A 186 16.75 -0.78 -14.43
N SER A 187 17.38 -1.94 -14.11
CA SER A 187 16.67 -3.08 -13.49
C SER A 187 15.90 -2.69 -12.25
N GLN A 188 16.47 -1.85 -11.36
CA GLN A 188 15.77 -1.39 -10.15
C GLN A 188 14.49 -0.59 -10.49
N SER A 189 14.55 0.30 -11.49
CA SER A 189 13.37 1.05 -11.93
C SER A 189 12.28 0.14 -12.50
N ILE A 190 12.67 -0.89 -13.25
CA ILE A 190 11.74 -1.89 -13.79
C ILE A 190 11.09 -2.67 -12.63
N LEU A 191 11.89 -3.19 -11.70
CA LEU A 191 11.40 -3.97 -10.56
C LEU A 191 10.44 -3.15 -9.68
N ASN A 192 10.75 -1.88 -9.43
CA ASN A 192 9.86 -1.00 -8.67
C ASN A 192 8.50 -0.83 -9.36
N ARG A 193 8.48 -0.56 -10.68
CA ARG A 193 7.23 -0.41 -11.44
C ARG A 193 6.44 -1.71 -11.52
N LEU A 194 7.14 -2.83 -11.72
CA LEU A 194 6.51 -4.15 -11.72
C LEU A 194 5.86 -4.46 -10.38
N SER A 195 6.50 -4.14 -9.26
CA SER A 195 5.92 -4.36 -7.93
C SER A 195 4.69 -3.49 -7.69
N GLU A 196 4.69 -2.22 -8.13
CA GLU A 196 3.51 -1.35 -8.06
C GLU A 196 2.32 -1.94 -8.84
N LEU A 197 2.56 -2.42 -10.08
CA LEU A 197 1.53 -3.08 -10.90
C LEU A 197 1.01 -4.37 -10.23
N MET A 198 1.91 -5.18 -9.67
CA MET A 198 1.54 -6.38 -8.92
C MET A 198 0.60 -6.05 -7.76
N PHE A 199 0.90 -4.99 -7.00
CA PHE A 199 0.05 -4.60 -5.88
C PHE A 199 -1.38 -4.25 -6.32
N VAL A 200 -1.52 -3.51 -7.43
CA VAL A 200 -2.85 -3.19 -7.99
C VAL A 200 -3.62 -4.46 -8.34
N GLU A 201 -2.98 -5.44 -8.98
CA GLU A 201 -3.62 -6.71 -9.32
C GLU A 201 -3.99 -7.55 -8.10
N VAL A 202 -3.15 -7.57 -7.06
CA VAL A 202 -3.47 -8.24 -5.78
C VAL A 202 -4.68 -7.57 -5.11
N ILE A 203 -4.78 -6.23 -5.14
CA ILE A 203 -5.97 -5.52 -4.63
C ILE A 203 -7.23 -5.87 -5.44
N ARG A 204 -7.15 -5.88 -6.77
CA ARG A 204 -8.27 -6.28 -7.64
C ARG A 204 -8.73 -7.70 -7.33
N PHE A 205 -7.79 -8.64 -7.25
CA PHE A 205 -8.08 -10.01 -6.87
C PHE A 205 -8.76 -10.09 -5.49
N HIS A 206 -8.24 -9.37 -4.50
CA HIS A 206 -8.87 -9.33 -3.18
C HIS A 206 -10.30 -8.78 -3.25
N MET A 207 -10.52 -7.70 -4.01
CA MET A 207 -11.86 -7.15 -4.22
C MET A 207 -12.82 -8.19 -4.82
N ASP A 208 -12.36 -9.00 -5.77
CA ASP A 208 -13.18 -10.02 -6.41
C ASP A 208 -13.59 -11.16 -5.45
N GLN A 209 -12.78 -11.39 -4.41
CA GLN A 209 -13.08 -12.39 -3.36
C GLN A 209 -14.00 -11.84 -2.25
N LEU A 210 -14.24 -10.52 -2.18
CA LEU A 210 -15.12 -9.96 -1.16
C LEU A 210 -16.57 -10.40 -1.36
N ALA A 211 -17.18 -10.95 -0.31
CA ALA A 211 -18.60 -11.24 -0.32
C ALA A 211 -19.45 -9.95 -0.29
N ASN A 212 -20.68 -9.99 -0.76
CA ASN A 212 -21.60 -8.84 -0.76
C ASN A 212 -21.95 -8.33 0.65
N SER A 213 -21.71 -9.13 1.68
CA SER A 213 -21.90 -8.76 3.09
C SER A 213 -20.69 -8.08 3.71
N ASN A 214 -19.55 -8.01 3.02
CA ASN A 214 -18.34 -7.37 3.54
C ASN A 214 -18.54 -5.85 3.68
N THR A 215 -17.84 -5.29 4.65
CA THR A 215 -17.76 -3.86 4.91
C THR A 215 -16.36 -3.34 4.58
N GLY A 216 -16.18 -2.05 4.63
CA GLY A 216 -14.94 -1.37 4.28
C GLY A 216 -14.99 -0.72 2.90
N TRP A 217 -14.05 0.15 2.64
CA TRP A 217 -14.01 0.98 1.43
C TRP A 217 -13.97 0.17 0.13
N LEU A 218 -13.20 -0.92 0.09
CA LEU A 218 -13.13 -1.81 -1.08
C LEU A 218 -14.47 -2.50 -1.38
N ALA A 219 -15.20 -2.92 -0.35
CA ALA A 219 -16.55 -3.42 -0.51
C ALA A 219 -17.50 -2.34 -1.02
N GLY A 220 -17.31 -1.08 -0.56
CA GLY A 220 -18.05 0.09 -1.03
C GLY A 220 -17.89 0.35 -2.53
N LEU A 221 -16.71 0.13 -3.09
CA LEU A 221 -16.48 0.27 -4.55
C LEU A 221 -17.29 -0.75 -5.38
N ARG A 222 -17.61 -1.91 -4.82
CA ARG A 222 -18.41 -2.96 -5.50
C ARG A 222 -19.90 -2.80 -5.29
N ASP A 223 -20.32 -2.08 -4.28
CA ASP A 223 -21.76 -1.83 -4.03
C ASP A 223 -22.30 -0.84 -5.08
N PRO A 224 -23.39 -1.15 -5.79
CA PRO A 224 -23.88 -0.30 -6.88
C PRO A 224 -24.23 1.13 -6.45
N LEU A 225 -24.79 1.30 -5.24
CA LEU A 225 -25.19 2.61 -4.73
C LEU A 225 -23.98 3.36 -4.16
N VAL A 226 -23.22 2.70 -3.27
CA VAL A 226 -22.06 3.31 -2.59
C VAL A 226 -20.93 3.58 -3.57
N GLY A 227 -20.65 2.66 -4.49
CA GLY A 227 -19.64 2.84 -5.53
C GLY A 227 -19.95 4.02 -6.45
N ARG A 228 -21.24 4.21 -6.83
CA ARG A 228 -21.66 5.40 -7.58
C ARG A 228 -21.36 6.69 -6.82
N VAL A 229 -21.68 6.73 -5.52
CA VAL A 229 -21.43 7.91 -4.69
C VAL A 229 -19.93 8.15 -4.48
N LEU A 230 -19.14 7.10 -4.24
CA LEU A 230 -17.68 7.21 -4.15
C LEU A 230 -17.12 7.81 -5.45
N THR A 231 -17.55 7.33 -6.62
CA THR A 231 -17.15 7.89 -7.92
C THR A 231 -17.46 9.39 -8.00
N LEU A 232 -18.67 9.83 -7.65
CA LEU A 232 -19.04 11.24 -7.67
C LEU A 232 -18.16 12.10 -6.75
N LEU A 233 -17.89 11.61 -5.54
CA LEU A 233 -17.06 12.30 -4.57
C LEU A 233 -15.60 12.41 -5.03
N HIS A 234 -15.08 11.38 -5.70
CA HIS A 234 -13.72 11.36 -6.24
C HIS A 234 -13.57 12.21 -7.51
N GLU A 235 -14.53 12.17 -8.42
CA GLU A 235 -14.52 12.98 -9.65
C GLU A 235 -14.57 14.48 -9.37
N ARG A 236 -15.34 14.89 -8.35
CA ARG A 236 -15.60 16.31 -8.05
C ARG A 236 -15.41 16.61 -6.57
N PRO A 237 -14.20 16.45 -6.00
CA PRO A 237 -13.96 16.62 -4.57
C PRO A 237 -14.15 18.07 -4.11
N ALA A 238 -13.94 19.06 -4.96
CA ALA A 238 -14.14 20.47 -4.63
C ALA A 238 -15.62 20.89 -4.64
N HIS A 239 -16.51 20.10 -5.27
CA HIS A 239 -17.92 20.43 -5.35
C HIS A 239 -18.59 20.46 -3.97
N ALA A 240 -19.46 21.45 -3.71
CA ALA A 240 -20.19 21.59 -2.45
C ALA A 240 -21.36 20.58 -2.36
N TRP A 241 -21.03 19.29 -2.33
CA TRP A 241 -21.99 18.22 -2.26
C TRP A 241 -22.91 18.31 -1.05
N THR A 242 -24.20 18.14 -1.26
CA THR A 242 -25.18 17.85 -0.21
C THR A 242 -25.63 16.40 -0.29
N LEU A 243 -26.17 15.87 0.80
CA LEU A 243 -26.72 14.51 0.81
C LEU A 243 -27.87 14.36 -0.19
N GLU A 244 -28.67 15.43 -0.39
CA GLU A 244 -29.74 15.49 -1.38
C GLU A 244 -29.26 15.34 -2.80
N GLN A 245 -28.20 16.06 -3.16
CA GLN A 245 -27.60 15.99 -4.49
C GLN A 245 -27.00 14.61 -4.75
N LEU A 246 -26.25 14.07 -3.79
CA LEU A 246 -25.69 12.72 -3.91
C LEU A 246 -26.76 11.65 -4.06
N ALA A 247 -27.85 11.74 -3.30
CA ALA A 247 -28.96 10.81 -3.38
C ALA A 247 -29.68 10.90 -4.75
N SER A 248 -29.91 12.14 -5.23
CA SER A 248 -30.50 12.37 -6.57
C SER A 248 -29.61 11.78 -7.68
N ASP A 249 -28.31 12.08 -7.66
CA ASP A 249 -27.37 11.64 -8.70
C ASP A 249 -27.11 10.11 -8.66
N ALA A 250 -27.35 9.49 -7.50
CA ALA A 250 -27.28 8.04 -7.30
C ALA A 250 -28.64 7.32 -7.42
N ALA A 251 -29.71 8.03 -7.80
CA ALA A 251 -31.07 7.52 -7.92
C ALA A 251 -31.58 6.78 -6.66
N ALA A 252 -31.35 7.35 -5.47
CA ALA A 252 -31.73 6.78 -4.19
C ALA A 252 -32.40 7.81 -3.27
N SER A 253 -33.08 7.34 -2.21
CA SER A 253 -33.54 8.24 -1.15
C SER A 253 -32.35 8.65 -0.24
N ARG A 254 -32.45 9.84 0.38
CA ARG A 254 -31.43 10.33 1.33
C ARG A 254 -31.18 9.36 2.48
N SER A 255 -32.25 8.80 3.05
CA SER A 255 -32.15 7.86 4.17
C SER A 255 -31.44 6.56 3.74
N ALA A 256 -31.86 5.97 2.61
CA ALA A 256 -31.24 4.75 2.09
C ALA A 256 -29.76 4.96 1.75
N LEU A 257 -29.41 6.08 1.13
CA LEU A 257 -28.01 6.42 0.86
C LEU A 257 -27.21 6.58 2.14
N ALA A 258 -27.67 7.39 3.10
CA ALA A 258 -26.93 7.65 4.33
C ALA A 258 -26.72 6.37 5.15
N GLU A 259 -27.74 5.54 5.27
CA GLU A 259 -27.68 4.27 5.98
C GLU A 259 -26.72 3.30 5.28
N ARG A 260 -26.92 3.03 3.98
CA ARG A 260 -26.12 2.09 3.22
C ARG A 260 -24.66 2.48 3.14
N PHE A 261 -24.38 3.75 2.86
CA PHE A 261 -23.00 4.26 2.79
C PHE A 261 -22.30 4.14 4.16
N THR A 262 -22.98 4.55 5.24
CA THR A 262 -22.39 4.45 6.59
C THR A 262 -22.19 3.00 7.02
N GLN A 263 -23.12 2.11 6.69
CA GLN A 263 -23.00 0.68 7.00
C GLN A 263 -21.77 0.06 6.34
N ILE A 264 -21.52 0.40 5.07
CA ILE A 264 -20.43 -0.22 4.29
C ILE A 264 -19.11 0.50 4.54
N VAL A 265 -19.07 1.85 4.40
CA VAL A 265 -17.81 2.63 4.46
C VAL A 265 -17.40 2.97 5.89
N GLY A 266 -18.34 2.88 6.85
CA GLY A 266 -18.08 3.17 8.26
C GLY A 266 -18.26 4.64 8.66
N CYS A 267 -18.55 5.54 7.72
CA CYS A 267 -18.84 6.96 8.02
C CYS A 267 -19.82 7.56 7.00
N PRO A 268 -20.51 8.69 7.34
CA PRO A 268 -21.41 9.36 6.41
C PRO A 268 -20.69 9.91 5.16
N PRO A 269 -21.40 10.03 3.99
CA PRO A 269 -20.79 10.47 2.72
C PRO A 269 -20.05 11.82 2.80
N ILE A 270 -20.63 12.82 3.47
CA ILE A 270 -20.03 14.16 3.59
C ILE A 270 -18.80 14.15 4.53
N GLN A 271 -18.80 13.28 5.54
CA GLN A 271 -17.63 13.06 6.39
C GLN A 271 -16.51 12.41 5.58
N TYR A 272 -16.81 11.39 4.77
CA TYR A 272 -15.86 10.78 3.85
C TYR A 272 -15.25 11.81 2.89
N LEU A 273 -16.08 12.66 2.26
CA LEU A 273 -15.62 13.75 1.40
C LEU A 273 -14.64 14.68 2.12
N THR A 274 -14.94 15.03 3.37
CA THR A 274 -14.05 15.89 4.18
C THR A 274 -12.70 15.21 4.38
N GLN A 275 -12.67 13.93 4.73
CA GLN A 275 -11.45 13.15 4.90
C GLN A 275 -10.66 13.06 3.60
N TRP A 276 -11.34 12.79 2.48
CA TRP A 276 -10.73 12.72 1.15
C TRP A 276 -10.11 14.05 0.73
N ARG A 277 -10.81 15.18 0.95
CA ARG A 277 -10.25 16.53 0.74
C ARG A 277 -8.98 16.77 1.52
N MET A 278 -8.90 16.29 2.77
CA MET A 278 -7.68 16.41 3.59
C MET A 278 -6.52 15.59 3.02
N GLN A 279 -6.79 14.40 2.47
CA GLN A 279 -5.78 13.57 1.82
C GLN A 279 -5.24 14.24 0.54
N ILE A 280 -6.12 14.75 -0.32
CA ILE A 280 -5.72 15.51 -1.51
C ILE A 280 -4.86 16.71 -1.11
N ALA A 281 -5.32 17.48 -0.11
CA ALA A 281 -4.57 18.64 0.38
C ALA A 281 -3.20 18.27 0.94
N ALA A 282 -3.08 17.17 1.70
CA ALA A 282 -1.83 16.69 2.25
C ALA A 282 -0.82 16.32 1.16
N LYS A 283 -1.29 15.68 0.07
CA LYS A 283 -0.46 15.42 -1.12
C LYS A 283 0.01 16.71 -1.78
N ARG A 284 -0.90 17.68 -1.98
CA ARG A 284 -0.59 18.98 -2.59
C ARG A 284 0.37 19.84 -1.76
N LEU A 285 0.28 19.72 -0.42
CA LEU A 285 1.18 20.38 0.51
C LEU A 285 2.63 19.88 0.43
N ALA A 286 2.88 18.71 -0.17
CA ALA A 286 4.23 18.20 -0.42
C ALA A 286 4.99 19.06 -1.45
N ASP A 287 4.29 19.79 -2.31
CA ASP A 287 4.88 20.76 -3.24
C ASP A 287 5.06 22.12 -2.54
N PRO A 288 6.31 22.54 -2.28
CA PRO A 288 6.58 23.82 -1.59
C PRO A 288 6.20 25.04 -2.43
N GLY A 289 6.11 24.90 -3.76
CA GLY A 289 5.77 26.00 -4.68
C GLY A 289 4.29 26.39 -4.67
N VAL A 290 3.40 25.53 -4.16
CA VAL A 290 1.95 25.77 -4.18
C VAL A 290 1.52 26.53 -2.92
N LYS A 291 0.80 27.64 -3.10
CA LYS A 291 0.27 28.44 -1.97
C LYS A 291 -0.84 27.68 -1.24
N ILE A 292 -0.92 27.82 0.08
CA ILE A 292 -1.95 27.18 0.90
C ILE A 292 -3.35 27.65 0.48
N ALA A 293 -3.51 28.92 0.13
CA ALA A 293 -4.76 29.46 -0.40
C ALA A 293 -5.23 28.74 -1.69
N THR A 294 -4.30 28.46 -2.59
CA THR A 294 -4.59 27.71 -3.83
C THR A 294 -5.08 26.30 -3.50
N ILE A 295 -4.38 25.60 -2.60
CA ILE A 295 -4.79 24.26 -2.15
C ILE A 295 -6.18 24.29 -1.52
N ALA A 296 -6.48 25.30 -0.69
CA ALA A 296 -7.78 25.44 -0.07
C ALA A 296 -8.91 25.48 -1.11
N HIS A 297 -8.75 26.28 -2.17
CA HIS A 297 -9.75 26.36 -3.25
C HIS A 297 -9.84 25.07 -4.06
N GLU A 298 -8.71 24.45 -4.39
CA GLU A 298 -8.65 23.17 -5.13
C GLU A 298 -9.41 22.04 -4.41
N VAL A 299 -9.45 22.06 -3.07
CA VAL A 299 -10.18 21.06 -2.28
C VAL A 299 -11.55 21.55 -1.79
N GLY A 300 -12.05 22.65 -2.34
CA GLY A 300 -13.43 23.12 -2.15
C GLY A 300 -13.68 23.89 -0.86
N TYR A 301 -12.69 24.64 -0.36
CA TYR A 301 -12.86 25.62 0.72
C TYR A 301 -12.88 27.03 0.18
N GLU A 302 -13.79 27.85 0.67
CA GLU A 302 -13.95 29.24 0.24
C GLU A 302 -12.80 30.16 0.69
N SER A 303 -12.06 29.78 1.74
CA SER A 303 -10.93 30.55 2.24
C SER A 303 -9.84 29.69 2.86
N GLU A 304 -8.60 30.19 2.80
CA GLU A 304 -7.45 29.60 3.47
C GLU A 304 -7.67 29.43 4.98
N ALA A 305 -8.34 30.40 5.61
CA ALA A 305 -8.61 30.34 7.05
C ALA A 305 -9.58 29.22 7.42
N ALA A 306 -10.65 28.99 6.63
CA ALA A 306 -11.59 27.91 6.82
C ALA A 306 -10.90 26.54 6.60
N PHE A 307 -10.14 26.41 5.54
CA PHE A 307 -9.33 25.22 5.26
C PHE A 307 -8.33 24.92 6.39
N SER A 308 -7.54 25.92 6.81
CA SER A 308 -6.51 25.73 7.85
C SER A 308 -7.11 25.26 9.18
N ARG A 309 -8.28 25.77 9.56
CA ARG A 309 -9.01 25.28 10.75
C ARG A 309 -9.48 23.84 10.58
N ALA A 310 -10.08 23.50 9.44
CA ALA A 310 -10.54 22.14 9.15
C ALA A 310 -9.37 21.14 9.11
N PHE A 311 -8.29 21.49 8.42
CA PHE A 311 -7.10 20.67 8.32
C PHE A 311 -6.47 20.44 9.71
N LYS A 312 -6.26 21.51 10.51
CA LYS A 312 -5.74 21.36 11.87
C LYS A 312 -6.65 20.53 12.76
N LYS A 313 -7.96 20.69 12.65
CA LYS A 313 -8.93 19.88 13.42
C LYS A 313 -8.83 18.39 13.08
N PHE A 314 -8.65 18.06 11.80
CA PHE A 314 -8.60 16.67 11.34
C PHE A 314 -7.22 16.03 11.52
N VAL A 315 -6.15 16.76 11.18
CA VAL A 315 -4.77 16.26 11.13
C VAL A 315 -4.02 16.48 12.45
N GLY A 316 -4.50 17.39 13.30
CA GLY A 316 -3.83 17.80 14.54
C GLY A 316 -2.73 18.86 14.36
N ARG A 317 -2.38 19.22 13.11
CA ARG A 317 -1.32 20.18 12.74
C ARG A 317 -1.83 21.14 11.69
N SER A 318 -1.27 22.36 11.66
CA SER A 318 -1.60 23.31 10.59
C SER A 318 -1.01 22.86 9.24
N PRO A 319 -1.58 23.32 8.09
CA PRO A 319 -1.04 23.02 6.76
C PRO A 319 0.44 23.40 6.61
N GLY A 320 0.84 24.54 7.18
CA GLY A 320 2.25 25.00 7.17
C GLY A 320 3.18 24.08 7.96
N GLN A 321 2.76 23.64 9.16
CA GLN A 321 3.50 22.66 9.96
C GLN A 321 3.61 21.30 9.24
N TRP A 322 2.52 20.84 8.63
CA TRP A 322 2.52 19.60 7.85
C TRP A 322 3.52 19.63 6.71
N ARG A 323 3.55 20.75 5.95
CA ARG A 323 4.53 21.00 4.88
C ARG A 323 5.96 20.95 5.38
N ALA A 324 6.27 21.67 6.47
CA ALA A 324 7.60 21.74 7.06
C ALA A 324 8.10 20.36 7.52
N ASP A 325 7.26 19.60 8.21
CA ASP A 325 7.58 18.25 8.69
C ASP A 325 7.88 17.29 7.52
N ARG A 326 7.14 17.39 6.42
CA ARG A 326 7.34 16.56 5.24
C ARG A 326 8.63 16.91 4.50
N SER A 327 8.91 18.19 4.35
CA SER A 327 10.17 18.66 3.75
C SER A 327 11.39 18.24 4.56
N SER A 328 11.30 18.26 5.88
CA SER A 328 12.39 17.82 6.76
C SER A 328 12.62 16.29 6.71
N ARG A 329 11.58 15.49 6.51
CA ARG A 329 11.73 14.04 6.28
C ARG A 329 12.46 13.76 4.97
N ILE A 330 12.02 14.36 3.86
CA ILE A 330 12.64 14.15 2.54
C ILE A 330 14.11 14.59 2.57
N SER A 331 14.44 15.71 3.21
CA SER A 331 15.82 16.21 3.28
C SER A 331 16.78 15.35 4.10
N ARG A 332 16.29 14.58 5.07
CA ARG A 332 17.12 13.64 5.84
C ARG A 332 17.58 12.43 5.01
N PHE A 333 16.81 12.05 3.99
CA PHE A 333 17.06 10.87 3.17
C PHE A 333 17.51 11.19 1.74
N SER A 334 17.57 12.49 1.37
CA SER A 334 18.21 12.88 0.11
C SER A 334 19.72 12.70 0.27
N PRO A 335 20.41 12.01 -0.66
CA PRO A 335 21.86 11.96 -0.65
C PRO A 335 22.39 13.40 -0.66
N PRO A 336 23.56 13.70 -0.08
CA PRO A 336 24.17 15.01 -0.14
C PRO A 336 24.44 15.35 -1.60
N SER A 337 23.41 15.85 -2.28
CA SER A 337 23.50 16.28 -3.65
C SER A 337 24.20 17.62 -3.66
N LEU A 338 25.40 17.66 -4.29
CA LEU A 338 25.90 18.82 -5.05
C LEU A 338 25.54 20.19 -4.43
N ARG A 339 25.97 20.40 -3.19
CA ARG A 339 26.20 21.76 -2.73
C ARG A 339 27.58 22.17 -3.22
N SER A 340 27.59 23.11 -4.15
CA SER A 340 28.74 23.85 -4.69
C SER A 340 29.66 23.07 -5.67
N LEU A 341 29.42 23.23 -6.95
CA LEU A 341 30.43 23.70 -7.90
C LEU A 341 29.97 25.04 -8.43
#